data_fdb0b54926dde4eb9ebadfec18df50dc
#
_entry.id   fdb0b54926dde4eb9ebadfec18df50dc
#
_cell.length_a   1.000
_cell.length_b   1.000
_cell.length_c   1.000
_cell.angle_alpha   90.00
_cell.angle_beta   90.00
_cell.angle_gamma   90.00
#
_symmetry.space_group_name_H-M   'P 1'
#
loop_
_entity.id
_entity.type
_entity.pdbx_description
1 polymer ?
#
loop_
_entity_poly.entity_id
_entity_poly.type
_entity_poly.pdbx_seq_one_letter_code
_entity_poly.pdbx_strand_id
1 'polypeptide(L)'
;MRLLLPLAATLAVFMVSCGGGDETEPSPTKAPASPTAVASMTTEERATTEVLLKAAALRLEDLPSGFTLGEEKFSTNEETADEQNDNPYAPTLEDLNRFGRLLAYEANYSQEVSAGALAAGGTLFLQVTSAVYEDSEGASEALEFVREGASDPGFADWYQQNFASSSGVQVNSATISPMSFAKVGDGRLAFEIKISAPSPGLDTDLDFVGRIVGVRRDRVIDSITVLDLGTPSPVQELEDLARTLDERMKDALK
;
A
#
# COMPACT_ATOMS: atom_id res chain seq x y z
N MET A 1 -7.51 -6.59 26.28
CA MET A 1 -6.75 -7.02 25.13
C MET A 1 -7.45 -6.57 23.85
N ARG A 2 -7.55 -5.23 23.65
CA ARG A 2 -8.22 -4.57 22.51
C ARG A 2 -7.29 -3.55 21.82
N LEU A 3 -5.96 -3.65 22.05
CA LEU A 3 -4.98 -2.63 21.63
C LEU A 3 -4.35 -2.88 20.23
N LEU A 4 -4.65 -3.98 19.55
CA LEU A 4 -3.96 -4.34 18.30
C LEU A 4 -4.78 -4.08 17.02
N LEU A 5 -6.09 -3.80 17.11
CA LEU A 5 -6.88 -3.49 15.92
C LEU A 5 -6.50 -2.17 15.21
N PRO A 6 -6.10 -1.07 15.91
CA PRO A 6 -5.67 0.14 15.21
C PRO A 6 -4.28 0.02 14.55
N LEU A 7 -3.43 -0.94 14.96
CA LEU A 7 -2.08 -1.08 14.42
C LEU A 7 -2.08 -1.61 12.97
N ALA A 8 -3.02 -2.50 12.64
CA ALA A 8 -3.15 -3.04 11.29
C ALA A 8 -3.62 -1.99 10.27
N ALA A 9 -4.49 -1.06 10.72
CA ALA A 9 -5.01 0.00 9.86
C ALA A 9 -3.95 1.04 9.45
N THR A 10 -2.84 1.15 10.19
CA THR A 10 -1.87 2.23 10.01
C THR A 10 -0.81 1.92 8.96
N LEU A 11 -0.53 0.65 8.68
CA LEU A 11 0.37 0.28 7.58
C LEU A 11 -0.31 0.40 6.21
N ALA A 12 -1.63 0.38 6.17
CA ALA A 12 -2.45 0.74 5.02
C ALA A 12 -2.25 2.18 4.52
N VAL A 13 -1.46 2.97 5.23
CA VAL A 13 -1.22 4.41 5.00
C VAL A 13 -0.55 4.75 3.67
N PHE A 14 -0.06 3.80 2.92
CA PHE A 14 0.22 4.06 1.51
C PHE A 14 -1.06 4.27 0.69
N MET A 15 -2.24 4.00 1.28
CA MET A 15 -3.51 4.10 0.56
C MET A 15 -4.66 4.76 1.34
N VAL A 16 -4.59 4.96 2.68
CA VAL A 16 -5.74 5.48 3.46
C VAL A 16 -5.26 6.33 4.63
N SER A 17 -5.76 7.57 4.76
CA SER A 17 -5.64 8.40 5.96
C SER A 17 -6.88 9.25 6.18
N CYS A 18 -7.29 9.43 7.42
CA CYS A 18 -8.39 10.29 7.85
C CYS A 18 -7.88 11.62 8.45
N GLY A 19 -8.53 12.67 8.13
CA GLY A 19 -8.39 14.06 8.11
C GLY A 19 -8.28 14.92 9.35
N GLY A 20 -8.07 16.23 9.12
CA GLY A 20 -8.24 17.36 10.03
C GLY A 20 -7.38 18.55 9.60
N GLY A 21 -8.03 19.60 9.07
CA GLY A 21 -7.42 20.70 8.37
C GLY A 21 -6.80 21.81 9.21
N ASP A 22 -6.06 22.69 8.53
CA ASP A 22 -6.09 24.15 8.75
C ASP A 22 -5.65 24.93 7.50
N GLU A 23 -6.31 26.06 7.23
CA GLU A 23 -6.21 26.85 5.99
C GLU A 23 -4.97 27.75 5.98
N THR A 24 -4.23 27.78 4.86
CA THR A 24 -3.32 28.88 4.52
C THR A 24 -3.40 29.20 3.02
N GLU A 25 -3.65 30.47 2.69
CA GLU A 25 -3.92 31.02 1.35
C GLU A 25 -2.76 30.81 0.34
N PRO A 26 -3.05 30.57 -0.96
CA PRO A 26 -2.05 30.38 -1.99
C PRO A 26 -1.68 31.65 -2.74
N SER A 27 -0.41 31.75 -3.08
CA SER A 27 0.18 32.72 -4.00
C SER A 27 -0.12 32.34 -5.46
N PRO A 28 -0.33 33.28 -6.39
CA PRO A 28 -0.84 32.99 -7.73
C PRO A 28 0.23 32.37 -8.63
N THR A 29 0.04 31.15 -9.05
CA THR A 29 0.83 30.45 -10.05
C THR A 29 0.07 30.28 -11.36
N LYS A 30 0.80 30.44 -12.46
CA LYS A 30 0.45 30.32 -13.88
C LYS A 30 -0.52 29.16 -14.14
N ALA A 31 -1.64 29.47 -14.84
CA ALA A 31 -2.67 28.49 -15.17
C ALA A 31 -2.09 27.28 -15.92
N PRO A 32 -2.24 26.07 -15.41
CA PRO A 32 -1.96 24.86 -16.15
C PRO A 32 -3.05 24.59 -17.20
N ALA A 33 -2.69 23.86 -18.25
CA ALA A 33 -3.64 23.35 -19.22
C ALA A 33 -4.72 22.56 -18.49
N SER A 34 -5.99 22.77 -18.85
CA SER A 34 -7.12 22.04 -18.25
C SER A 34 -6.86 20.55 -18.31
N PRO A 35 -6.92 19.82 -17.18
CA PRO A 35 -6.81 18.38 -17.21
C PRO A 35 -7.93 17.82 -18.09
N THR A 36 -7.56 16.94 -19.00
CA THR A 36 -8.54 16.16 -19.75
C THR A 36 -9.26 15.30 -18.73
N ALA A 37 -10.54 15.55 -18.52
CA ALA A 37 -11.35 14.74 -17.61
C ALA A 37 -11.25 13.28 -18.07
N VAL A 38 -10.78 12.39 -17.19
CA VAL A 38 -10.84 10.94 -17.43
C VAL A 38 -12.32 10.61 -17.68
N ALA A 39 -12.61 10.01 -18.83
CA ALA A 39 -13.97 9.65 -19.17
C ALA A 39 -14.50 8.69 -18.10
N SER A 40 -15.62 9.03 -17.46
CA SER A 40 -16.23 8.15 -16.47
C SER A 40 -16.54 6.79 -17.11
N MET A 41 -16.03 5.71 -16.52
CA MET A 41 -16.30 4.35 -16.98
C MET A 41 -17.81 4.08 -17.00
N THR A 42 -18.29 3.43 -18.04
CA THR A 42 -19.65 2.90 -18.05
C THR A 42 -19.81 1.78 -17.00
N THR A 43 -21.04 1.47 -16.63
CA THR A 43 -21.33 0.38 -15.67
C THR A 43 -20.76 -0.97 -16.13
N GLU A 44 -20.76 -1.25 -17.44
CA GLU A 44 -20.25 -2.49 -18.01
C GLU A 44 -18.71 -2.52 -17.97
N GLU A 45 -18.06 -1.42 -18.31
CA GLU A 45 -16.60 -1.29 -18.21
C GLU A 45 -16.13 -1.43 -16.76
N ARG A 46 -16.85 -0.80 -15.81
CA ARG A 46 -16.56 -0.94 -14.40
C ARG A 46 -16.66 -2.40 -13.93
N ALA A 47 -17.75 -3.08 -14.25
CA ALA A 47 -17.94 -4.48 -13.87
C ALA A 47 -16.83 -5.39 -14.43
N THR A 48 -16.44 -5.17 -15.69
CA THR A 48 -15.33 -5.90 -16.33
C THR A 48 -14.00 -5.64 -15.62
N THR A 49 -13.74 -4.37 -15.28
CA THR A 49 -12.54 -3.95 -14.59
C THR A 49 -12.45 -4.52 -13.15
N GLU A 50 -13.57 -4.55 -12.44
CA GLU A 50 -13.65 -5.17 -11.11
C GLU A 50 -13.32 -6.66 -11.15
N VAL A 51 -13.81 -7.39 -12.16
CA VAL A 51 -13.49 -8.81 -12.37
C VAL A 51 -11.99 -8.99 -12.66
N LEU A 52 -11.42 -8.14 -13.52
CA LEU A 52 -10.00 -8.16 -13.84
C LEU A 52 -9.14 -7.96 -12.60
N LEU A 53 -9.42 -6.91 -11.80
CA LEU A 53 -8.65 -6.58 -10.60
C LEU A 53 -8.71 -7.69 -9.55
N LYS A 54 -9.89 -8.27 -9.30
CA LYS A 54 -10.00 -9.43 -8.40
C LYS A 54 -9.29 -10.68 -8.91
N ALA A 55 -9.22 -10.85 -10.22
CA ALA A 55 -8.51 -11.99 -10.82
C ALA A 55 -6.98 -11.80 -10.74
N ALA A 56 -6.49 -10.57 -10.89
CA ALA A 56 -5.08 -10.22 -10.82
C ALA A 56 -4.53 -10.28 -9.39
N ALA A 57 -5.31 -9.88 -8.38
CA ALA A 57 -4.90 -9.82 -6.99
C ALA A 57 -4.62 -11.21 -6.38
N LEU A 58 -3.77 -11.26 -5.33
CA LEU A 58 -3.63 -12.46 -4.49
C LEU A 58 -4.94 -12.77 -3.77
N ARG A 59 -5.18 -14.06 -3.56
CA ARG A 59 -6.35 -14.57 -2.84
C ARG A 59 -5.90 -15.25 -1.54
N LEU A 60 -6.84 -15.50 -0.66
CA LEU A 60 -6.57 -16.19 0.60
C LEU A 60 -5.87 -17.55 0.40
N GLU A 61 -6.17 -18.26 -0.68
CA GLU A 61 -5.56 -19.55 -1.03
C GLU A 61 -4.09 -19.47 -1.45
N ASP A 62 -3.61 -18.28 -1.84
CA ASP A 62 -2.21 -18.03 -2.20
C ASP A 62 -1.34 -17.73 -0.98
N LEU A 63 -1.97 -17.40 0.15
CA LEU A 63 -1.29 -16.98 1.36
C LEU A 63 -0.93 -18.18 2.25
N PRO A 64 0.10 -18.05 3.10
CA PRO A 64 0.35 -19.04 4.13
C PRO A 64 -0.88 -19.31 4.99
N SER A 65 -0.97 -20.50 5.57
CA SER A 65 -2.10 -20.85 6.45
C SER A 65 -2.19 -19.94 7.67
N GLY A 66 -3.42 -19.65 8.12
CA GLY A 66 -3.69 -18.84 9.31
C GLY A 66 -4.16 -17.41 9.01
N PHE A 67 -4.04 -16.95 7.76
CA PHE A 67 -4.67 -15.70 7.35
C PHE A 67 -6.19 -15.85 7.21
N THR A 68 -6.88 -14.76 7.47
CA THR A 68 -8.32 -14.58 7.20
C THR A 68 -8.50 -13.33 6.37
N LEU A 69 -9.40 -13.39 5.39
CA LEU A 69 -9.79 -12.23 4.62
C LEU A 69 -10.64 -11.31 5.50
N GLY A 70 -10.25 -10.05 5.56
CA GLY A 70 -10.98 -8.97 6.21
C GLY A 70 -11.82 -8.19 5.22
N GLU A 71 -11.53 -6.89 5.09
CA GLU A 71 -12.24 -6.00 4.18
C GLU A 71 -11.72 -6.13 2.75
N GLU A 72 -12.64 -6.06 1.79
CA GLU A 72 -12.37 -5.86 0.37
C GLU A 72 -13.10 -4.61 -0.11
N LYS A 73 -12.45 -3.77 -0.89
CA LYS A 73 -13.10 -2.60 -1.49
C LYS A 73 -12.56 -2.26 -2.88
N PHE A 74 -13.40 -1.61 -3.67
CA PHE A 74 -12.98 -0.91 -4.89
C PHE A 74 -13.01 0.59 -4.62
N SER A 75 -12.06 1.33 -5.20
CA SER A 75 -11.99 2.78 -5.06
C SER A 75 -11.73 3.49 -6.38
N THR A 76 -12.49 4.56 -6.62
CA THR A 76 -12.26 5.53 -7.71
C THR A 76 -11.07 6.43 -7.39
N ASN A 77 -10.69 7.29 -8.33
CA ASN A 77 -9.63 8.27 -8.11
C ASN A 77 -10.02 9.29 -7.04
N GLU A 78 -11.29 9.74 -7.05
CA GLU A 78 -11.82 10.67 -6.06
C GLU A 78 -11.80 10.08 -4.66
N GLU A 79 -12.34 8.85 -4.49
CA GLU A 79 -12.35 8.17 -3.20
C GLU A 79 -10.92 7.96 -2.67
N THR A 80 -9.97 7.56 -3.52
CA THR A 80 -8.58 7.39 -3.13
C THR A 80 -7.92 8.71 -2.73
N ALA A 81 -8.14 9.79 -3.50
CA ALA A 81 -7.57 11.10 -3.20
C ALA A 81 -8.14 11.67 -1.89
N ASP A 82 -9.44 11.50 -1.64
CA ASP A 82 -10.09 11.92 -0.40
C ASP A 82 -9.56 11.15 0.82
N GLU A 83 -9.36 9.83 0.68
CA GLU A 83 -8.80 8.99 1.74
C GLU A 83 -7.32 9.32 2.06
N GLN A 84 -6.60 9.92 1.13
CA GLN A 84 -5.15 10.17 1.23
C GLN A 84 -4.78 11.65 1.31
N ASN A 85 -5.75 12.54 1.46
CA ASN A 85 -5.55 14.00 1.36
C ASN A 85 -4.49 14.56 2.32
N ASP A 86 -4.25 13.91 3.47
CA ASP A 86 -3.26 14.30 4.47
C ASP A 86 -1.87 13.68 4.24
N ASN A 87 -1.71 12.87 3.19
CA ASN A 87 -0.44 12.26 2.85
C ASN A 87 0.27 13.05 1.74
N PRO A 88 1.29 13.86 2.05
CA PRO A 88 1.99 14.68 1.05
C PRO A 88 2.78 13.85 0.01
N TYR A 89 2.93 12.56 0.23
CA TYR A 89 3.61 11.61 -0.65
C TYR A 89 2.65 10.73 -1.45
N ALA A 90 1.34 10.86 -1.20
CA ALA A 90 0.34 10.18 -1.99
C ALA A 90 0.03 10.93 -3.29
N PRO A 91 -0.38 10.23 -4.35
CA PRO A 91 -0.83 10.89 -5.56
C PRO A 91 -2.13 11.67 -5.31
N THR A 92 -2.16 12.90 -5.77
CA THR A 92 -3.37 13.73 -5.77
C THR A 92 -4.39 13.20 -6.79
N LEU A 93 -5.62 13.69 -6.74
CA LEU A 93 -6.62 13.40 -7.78
C LEU A 93 -6.10 13.77 -9.18
N GLU A 94 -5.38 14.90 -9.31
CA GLU A 94 -4.76 15.32 -10.57
C GLU A 94 -3.70 14.31 -11.03
N ASP A 95 -2.86 13.81 -10.13
CA ASP A 95 -1.85 12.80 -10.46
C ASP A 95 -2.50 11.47 -10.87
N LEU A 96 -3.50 10.99 -10.14
CA LEU A 96 -4.22 9.76 -10.45
C LEU A 96 -4.88 9.82 -11.85
N ASN A 97 -5.48 10.98 -12.17
CA ASN A 97 -6.07 11.22 -13.48
C ASN A 97 -5.01 11.34 -14.59
N ARG A 98 -3.87 12.00 -14.30
CA ARG A 98 -2.75 12.12 -15.23
C ARG A 98 -2.13 10.76 -15.56
N PHE A 99 -2.03 9.87 -14.59
CA PHE A 99 -1.58 8.49 -14.79
C PHE A 99 -2.61 7.64 -15.56
N GLY A 100 -3.84 8.14 -15.76
CA GLY A 100 -4.91 7.38 -16.38
C GLY A 100 -5.39 6.19 -15.53
N ARG A 101 -5.32 6.31 -14.18
CA ARG A 101 -5.84 5.25 -13.31
C ARG A 101 -7.35 5.16 -13.47
N LEU A 102 -7.85 3.96 -13.74
CA LEU A 102 -9.28 3.71 -13.95
C LEU A 102 -9.99 3.28 -12.66
N LEU A 103 -9.42 2.33 -11.93
CA LEU A 103 -10.00 1.76 -10.72
C LEU A 103 -8.89 1.11 -9.88
N ALA A 104 -9.08 1.07 -8.56
CA ALA A 104 -8.28 0.24 -7.67
C ALA A 104 -9.14 -0.75 -6.90
N TYR A 105 -8.52 -1.83 -6.47
CA TYR A 105 -9.07 -2.86 -5.58
C TYR A 105 -8.10 -3.08 -4.43
N GLU A 106 -8.64 -3.25 -3.24
CA GLU A 106 -7.88 -3.54 -2.03
C GLU A 106 -8.47 -4.75 -1.31
N ALA A 107 -7.62 -5.61 -0.80
CA ALA A 107 -7.98 -6.71 0.07
C ALA A 107 -7.03 -6.77 1.26
N ASN A 108 -7.59 -6.86 2.46
CA ASN A 108 -6.87 -6.91 3.72
C ASN A 108 -6.94 -8.31 4.31
N TYR A 109 -5.77 -8.85 4.70
CA TYR A 109 -5.65 -10.16 5.32
C TYR A 109 -4.95 -10.02 6.68
N SER A 110 -5.45 -10.73 7.68
CA SER A 110 -4.87 -10.71 9.03
C SER A 110 -4.74 -12.11 9.60
N GLN A 111 -3.78 -12.29 10.48
CA GLN A 111 -3.67 -13.48 11.32
C GLN A 111 -4.17 -13.18 12.72
N GLU A 112 -4.73 -14.21 13.38
CA GLU A 112 -5.11 -14.10 14.78
C GLU A 112 -3.84 -14.01 15.65
N VAL A 113 -3.71 -12.87 16.34
CA VAL A 113 -2.54 -12.58 17.17
C VAL A 113 -2.70 -13.21 18.54
N SER A 114 -2.08 -14.38 18.74
CA SER A 114 -1.96 -14.98 20.07
C SER A 114 -0.73 -14.43 20.82
N ALA A 115 -0.72 -14.53 22.15
CA ALA A 115 0.45 -14.15 22.95
C ALA A 115 1.72 -14.95 22.55
N GLY A 116 1.55 -16.19 22.09
CA GLY A 116 2.66 -17.00 21.58
C GLY A 116 3.16 -16.51 20.20
N ALA A 117 2.26 -16.07 19.33
CA ALA A 117 2.63 -15.49 18.03
C ALA A 117 3.38 -14.16 18.22
N LEU A 118 2.94 -13.31 19.16
CA LEU A 118 3.67 -12.08 19.51
C LEU A 118 5.10 -12.36 20.01
N ALA A 119 5.29 -13.45 20.75
CA ALA A 119 6.62 -13.83 21.25
C ALA A 119 7.50 -14.49 20.19
N ALA A 120 6.88 -15.18 19.22
CA ALA A 120 7.60 -15.86 18.13
C ALA A 120 7.98 -14.92 16.97
N GLY A 121 7.29 -13.78 16.86
CA GLY A 121 7.38 -12.89 15.67
C GLY A 121 6.60 -13.45 14.49
N GLY A 122 6.64 -12.73 13.37
CA GLY A 122 6.03 -13.14 12.10
C GLY A 122 5.01 -12.13 11.56
N THR A 123 4.44 -12.46 10.42
CA THR A 123 3.52 -11.56 9.70
C THR A 123 2.17 -11.46 10.40
N LEU A 124 1.79 -10.24 10.79
CA LEU A 124 0.52 -9.94 11.44
C LEU A 124 -0.57 -9.55 10.45
N PHE A 125 -0.16 -8.89 9.38
CA PHE A 125 -1.05 -8.25 8.42
C PHE A 125 -0.45 -8.31 7.03
N LEU A 126 -1.30 -8.52 6.05
CA LEU A 126 -0.97 -8.44 4.64
C LEU A 126 -2.09 -7.71 3.91
N GLN A 127 -1.73 -6.71 3.10
CA GLN A 127 -2.65 -6.01 2.22
C GLN A 127 -2.21 -6.22 0.78
N VAL A 128 -3.17 -6.44 -0.07
CA VAL A 128 -2.99 -6.44 -1.53
C VAL A 128 -3.75 -5.29 -2.11
N THR A 129 -3.09 -4.50 -2.93
CA THR A 129 -3.76 -3.45 -3.71
C THR A 129 -3.47 -3.67 -5.18
N SER A 130 -4.51 -3.66 -5.99
CA SER A 130 -4.44 -3.78 -7.44
C SER A 130 -5.01 -2.53 -8.08
N ALA A 131 -4.32 -1.94 -9.05
CA ALA A 131 -4.80 -0.79 -9.81
C ALA A 131 -4.63 -1.03 -11.30
N VAL A 132 -5.64 -0.65 -12.09
CA VAL A 132 -5.58 -0.71 -13.55
C VAL A 132 -5.57 0.71 -14.11
N TYR A 133 -4.78 0.89 -15.15
CA TYR A 133 -4.56 2.16 -15.85
C TYR A 133 -5.07 2.06 -17.29
N GLU A 134 -5.21 3.18 -17.96
CA GLU A 134 -5.58 3.21 -19.39
C GLU A 134 -4.54 2.48 -20.23
N ASP A 135 -3.26 2.69 -19.92
CA ASP A 135 -2.14 2.07 -20.63
C ASP A 135 -0.94 1.77 -19.72
N SER A 136 0.09 1.17 -20.31
CA SER A 136 1.32 0.79 -19.63
C SER A 136 2.25 1.97 -19.31
N GLU A 137 2.12 3.09 -20.01
CA GLU A 137 2.91 4.31 -19.78
C GLU A 137 2.45 4.97 -18.48
N GLY A 138 1.14 5.20 -18.32
CA GLY A 138 0.56 5.73 -17.09
C GLY A 138 0.82 4.84 -15.88
N ALA A 139 0.73 3.51 -16.04
CA ALA A 139 1.12 2.57 -14.99
C ALA A 139 2.62 2.70 -14.63
N SER A 140 3.49 2.95 -15.61
CA SER A 140 4.93 3.14 -15.35
C SER A 140 5.20 4.44 -14.61
N GLU A 141 4.53 5.53 -14.99
CA GLU A 141 4.63 6.83 -14.31
C GLU A 141 4.16 6.73 -12.85
N ALA A 142 3.03 6.06 -12.61
CA ALA A 142 2.51 5.86 -11.26
C ALA A 142 3.49 5.06 -10.37
N LEU A 143 4.12 4.01 -10.91
CA LEU A 143 5.12 3.24 -10.18
C LEU A 143 6.37 4.07 -9.84
N GLU A 144 6.80 4.94 -10.77
CA GLU A 144 7.94 5.85 -10.56
C GLU A 144 7.62 6.91 -9.51
N PHE A 145 6.42 7.51 -9.56
CA PHE A 145 5.95 8.47 -8.55
C PHE A 145 6.05 7.88 -7.13
N VAL A 146 5.59 6.65 -6.92
CA VAL A 146 5.70 5.97 -5.62
C VAL A 146 7.16 5.74 -5.23
N ARG A 147 8.02 5.39 -6.18
CA ARG A 147 9.46 5.20 -5.94
C ARG A 147 10.14 6.49 -5.50
N GLU A 148 9.85 7.59 -6.18
CA GLU A 148 10.38 8.91 -5.84
C GLU A 148 9.92 9.36 -4.46
N GLY A 149 8.61 9.26 -4.16
CA GLY A 149 8.06 9.59 -2.85
C GLY A 149 8.67 8.79 -1.71
N ALA A 150 8.80 7.47 -1.88
CA ALA A 150 9.42 6.60 -0.87
C ALA A 150 10.93 6.84 -0.70
N SER A 151 11.59 7.49 -1.67
CA SER A 151 13.01 7.85 -1.62
C SER A 151 13.25 9.26 -1.06
N ASP A 152 12.18 10.03 -0.82
CA ASP A 152 12.28 11.37 -0.23
C ASP A 152 12.74 11.27 1.23
N PRO A 153 13.76 12.05 1.65
CA PRO A 153 14.25 12.02 3.03
C PRO A 153 13.19 12.37 4.09
N GLY A 154 12.20 13.19 3.75
CA GLY A 154 11.11 13.58 4.66
C GLY A 154 10.05 12.51 4.86
N PHE A 155 10.01 11.51 3.97
CA PHE A 155 8.99 10.46 4.02
C PHE A 155 9.06 9.63 5.33
N ALA A 156 10.27 9.31 5.81
CA ALA A 156 10.44 8.57 7.04
C ALA A 156 9.93 9.34 8.26
N ASP A 157 10.18 10.65 8.33
CA ASP A 157 9.72 11.52 9.42
C ASP A 157 8.19 11.66 9.40
N TRP A 158 7.61 11.86 8.22
CA TRP A 158 6.17 11.90 8.05
C TRP A 158 5.53 10.58 8.47
N TYR A 159 6.10 9.46 8.01
CA TYR A 159 5.61 8.13 8.34
C TYR A 159 5.63 7.86 9.85
N GLN A 160 6.73 8.26 10.53
CA GLN A 160 6.85 8.15 11.99
C GLN A 160 5.74 8.91 12.71
N GLN A 161 5.49 10.16 12.31
CA GLN A 161 4.48 11.02 12.93
C GLN A 161 3.06 10.46 12.69
N ASN A 162 2.77 10.04 11.48
CA ASN A 162 1.48 9.51 11.11
C ASN A 162 1.20 8.16 11.79
N PHE A 163 2.18 7.26 11.86
CA PHE A 163 2.07 6.00 12.58
C PHE A 163 1.81 6.24 14.08
N ALA A 164 2.52 7.16 14.70
CA ALA A 164 2.32 7.51 16.12
C ALA A 164 0.91 8.07 16.35
N SER A 165 0.44 8.95 15.47
CA SER A 165 -0.88 9.61 15.60
C SER A 165 -2.03 8.62 15.42
N SER A 166 -1.97 7.73 14.45
CA SER A 166 -3.06 6.81 14.11
C SER A 166 -3.08 5.56 15.00
N SER A 167 -1.92 5.05 15.41
CA SER A 167 -1.84 3.89 16.30
C SER A 167 -2.03 4.24 17.79
N GLY A 168 -1.82 5.51 18.16
CA GLY A 168 -1.72 5.93 19.56
C GLY A 168 -0.49 5.35 20.28
N VAL A 169 0.47 4.79 19.53
CA VAL A 169 1.71 4.21 20.06
C VAL A 169 2.83 5.23 19.89
N GLN A 170 3.58 5.49 20.96
CA GLN A 170 4.78 6.30 20.86
C GLN A 170 5.80 5.57 19.95
N VAL A 171 6.41 6.28 19.01
CA VAL A 171 7.42 5.74 18.11
C VAL A 171 8.78 6.36 18.44
N ASN A 172 9.78 5.51 18.68
CA ASN A 172 11.14 5.96 18.95
C ASN A 172 11.88 6.33 17.67
N SER A 173 11.68 5.51 16.61
CA SER A 173 12.29 5.74 15.29
C SER A 173 11.51 5.05 14.19
N ALA A 174 11.55 5.64 12.99
CA ALA A 174 11.16 4.98 11.75
C ALA A 174 12.28 5.18 10.72
N THR A 175 12.56 4.14 9.93
CA THR A 175 13.49 4.20 8.80
C THR A 175 12.87 3.53 7.59
N ILE A 176 13.12 4.10 6.42
CA ILE A 176 12.65 3.55 5.14
C ILE A 176 13.86 3.35 4.25
N SER A 177 13.97 2.20 3.64
CA SER A 177 15.10 1.87 2.78
C SER A 177 14.67 1.00 1.59
N PRO A 178 15.28 1.19 0.41
CA PRO A 178 15.12 0.27 -0.70
C PRO A 178 15.51 -1.15 -0.28
N MET A 179 14.72 -2.13 -0.71
CA MET A 179 14.98 -3.54 -0.45
C MET A 179 15.48 -4.23 -1.73
N SER A 180 16.52 -5.08 -1.58
CA SER A 180 16.92 -5.96 -2.68
C SER A 180 15.84 -7.01 -2.92
N PHE A 181 15.34 -7.10 -4.14
CA PHE A 181 14.21 -7.94 -4.50
C PHE A 181 14.36 -8.55 -5.90
N ALA A 182 13.86 -9.76 -6.11
CA ALA A 182 13.92 -10.43 -7.40
C ALA A 182 13.23 -9.62 -8.50
N LYS A 183 13.68 -9.81 -9.75
CA LYS A 183 13.02 -9.20 -10.90
C LYS A 183 11.71 -9.94 -11.19
N VAL A 184 10.60 -9.27 -10.94
CA VAL A 184 9.23 -9.76 -11.18
C VAL A 184 8.50 -8.70 -11.99
N GLY A 185 7.65 -9.10 -12.92
CA GLY A 185 6.87 -8.19 -13.77
C GLY A 185 7.71 -7.42 -14.80
N ASP A 186 7.11 -6.39 -15.37
CA ASP A 186 7.73 -5.45 -16.31
C ASP A 186 8.38 -4.28 -15.58
N GLY A 187 7.92 -4.01 -14.37
CA GLY A 187 8.46 -3.03 -13.43
C GLY A 187 8.22 -3.46 -11.99
N ARG A 188 9.09 -3.03 -11.08
CA ARG A 188 8.93 -3.32 -9.66
C ARG A 188 9.49 -2.19 -8.80
N LEU A 189 8.97 -2.12 -7.57
CA LEU A 189 9.58 -1.40 -6.45
C LEU A 189 9.57 -2.32 -5.22
N ALA A 190 10.49 -2.10 -4.29
CA ALA A 190 10.50 -2.81 -3.01
C ALA A 190 11.17 -1.94 -1.93
N PHE A 191 10.47 -1.76 -0.81
CA PHE A 191 10.93 -0.98 0.34
C PHE A 191 10.72 -1.74 1.63
N GLU A 192 11.63 -1.53 2.58
CA GLU A 192 11.51 -1.97 3.96
C GLU A 192 11.36 -0.76 4.87
N ILE A 193 10.39 -0.82 5.78
CA ILE A 193 10.09 0.18 6.79
C ILE A 193 10.34 -0.47 8.14
N LYS A 194 11.26 0.07 8.93
CA LYS A 194 11.50 -0.39 10.30
C LYS A 194 11.00 0.65 11.28
N ILE A 195 10.20 0.21 12.23
CA ILE A 195 9.63 1.04 13.29
C ILE A 195 10.01 0.42 14.62
N SER A 196 10.59 1.23 15.51
CA SER A 196 10.85 0.85 16.89
C SER A 196 9.93 1.63 17.82
N ALA A 197 9.23 0.94 18.71
CA ALA A 197 8.27 1.52 19.64
C ALA A 197 8.47 0.94 21.04
N PRO A 198 8.29 1.75 22.12
CA PRO A 198 8.42 1.26 23.48
C PRO A 198 7.37 0.18 23.77
N SER A 199 7.79 -0.90 24.41
CA SER A 199 6.87 -1.95 24.87
C SER A 199 6.35 -1.63 26.26
N PRO A 200 5.04 -1.43 26.46
CA PRO A 200 4.50 -1.21 27.79
C PRO A 200 4.80 -2.38 28.74
N GLY A 201 5.62 -2.12 29.76
CA GLY A 201 5.95 -3.11 30.80
C GLY A 201 7.13 -4.04 30.49
N LEU A 202 7.86 -3.79 29.40
CA LEU A 202 9.13 -4.44 29.09
C LEU A 202 10.24 -3.39 28.99
N ASP A 203 11.47 -3.76 29.34
CA ASP A 203 12.65 -2.90 29.21
C ASP A 203 13.25 -2.92 27.77
N THR A 204 12.49 -3.45 26.81
CA THR A 204 12.90 -3.58 25.40
C THR A 204 11.85 -3.00 24.49
N ASP A 205 12.30 -2.39 23.39
CA ASP A 205 11.41 -1.92 22.33
C ASP A 205 10.78 -3.09 21.55
N LEU A 206 9.61 -2.83 20.97
CA LEU A 206 8.99 -3.67 19.96
C LEU A 206 9.43 -3.17 18.59
N ASP A 207 9.95 -4.07 17.79
CA ASP A 207 10.33 -3.79 16.41
C ASP A 207 9.23 -4.29 15.46
N PHE A 208 8.76 -3.39 14.61
CA PHE A 208 7.87 -3.71 13.49
C PHE A 208 8.64 -3.55 12.20
N VAL A 209 8.45 -4.49 11.28
CA VAL A 209 9.03 -4.43 9.95
C VAL A 209 7.91 -4.47 8.93
N GLY A 210 7.67 -3.33 8.29
CA GLY A 210 6.80 -3.21 7.14
C GLY A 210 7.59 -3.48 5.86
N ARG A 211 7.02 -4.18 4.90
CA ARG A 211 7.59 -4.35 3.56
C ARG A 211 6.55 -4.10 2.52
N ILE A 212 6.91 -3.32 1.52
CA ILE A 212 6.05 -2.96 0.41
C ILE A 212 6.73 -3.39 -0.88
N VAL A 213 6.02 -4.20 -1.65
CA VAL A 213 6.47 -4.63 -2.97
C VAL A 213 5.40 -4.29 -3.99
N GLY A 214 5.74 -3.44 -4.96
CA GLY A 214 4.91 -3.16 -6.11
C GLY A 214 5.43 -3.89 -7.34
N VAL A 215 4.55 -4.51 -8.10
CA VAL A 215 4.82 -5.22 -9.35
C VAL A 215 3.93 -4.65 -10.43
N ARG A 216 4.52 -4.25 -11.56
CA ARG A 216 3.78 -3.83 -12.75
C ARG A 216 3.82 -4.91 -13.82
N ARG A 217 2.66 -5.19 -14.39
CA ARG A 217 2.50 -6.00 -15.59
C ARG A 217 1.61 -5.26 -16.58
N ASP A 218 2.17 -4.84 -17.72
CA ASP A 218 1.47 -4.02 -18.72
C ASP A 218 0.83 -2.78 -18.04
N ARG A 219 -0.48 -2.64 -18.07
CA ARG A 219 -1.25 -1.53 -17.49
C ARG A 219 -1.81 -1.82 -16.08
N VAL A 220 -1.37 -2.88 -15.42
CA VAL A 220 -1.78 -3.23 -14.05
C VAL A 220 -0.60 -3.09 -13.10
N ILE A 221 -0.83 -2.45 -11.97
CA ILE A 221 0.09 -2.45 -10.83
C ILE A 221 -0.60 -3.15 -9.68
N ASP A 222 0.07 -4.15 -9.14
CA ASP A 222 -0.31 -4.77 -7.88
C ASP A 222 0.77 -4.51 -6.84
N SER A 223 0.35 -4.31 -5.59
CA SER A 223 1.27 -4.19 -4.47
C SER A 223 0.90 -5.13 -3.34
N ILE A 224 1.92 -5.61 -2.65
CA ILE A 224 1.82 -6.39 -1.42
C ILE A 224 2.47 -5.57 -0.32
N THR A 225 1.71 -5.27 0.72
CA THR A 225 2.22 -4.69 1.96
C THR A 225 2.11 -5.74 3.05
N VAL A 226 3.22 -6.05 3.72
CA VAL A 226 3.25 -6.93 4.88
C VAL A 226 3.72 -6.18 6.11
N LEU A 227 3.18 -6.54 7.27
CA LEU A 227 3.64 -6.09 8.57
C LEU A 227 4.04 -7.28 9.41
N ASP A 228 5.32 -7.34 9.72
CA ASP A 228 5.92 -8.31 10.64
C ASP A 228 6.13 -7.68 12.01
N LEU A 229 6.04 -8.49 13.06
CA LEU A 229 6.43 -8.15 14.42
C LEU A 229 7.68 -8.95 14.82
N GLY A 230 8.68 -8.28 15.38
CA GLY A 230 9.92 -8.92 15.81
C GLY A 230 10.76 -9.43 14.65
N THR A 231 10.95 -10.74 14.55
CA THR A 231 11.72 -11.34 13.43
C THR A 231 10.89 -11.33 12.16
N PRO A 232 11.30 -10.59 11.11
CA PRO A 232 10.55 -10.52 9.88
C PRO A 232 10.59 -11.85 9.12
N SER A 233 9.53 -12.13 8.38
CA SER A 233 9.43 -13.25 7.45
C SER A 233 10.58 -13.25 6.43
N PRO A 234 11.03 -14.40 5.92
CA PRO A 234 12.06 -14.44 4.88
C PRO A 234 11.65 -13.65 3.63
N VAL A 235 12.57 -12.88 3.05
CA VAL A 235 12.33 -12.13 1.80
C VAL A 235 11.88 -13.08 0.67
N GLN A 236 12.35 -14.32 0.67
CA GLN A 236 11.99 -15.35 -0.30
C GLN A 236 10.48 -15.63 -0.33
N GLU A 237 9.81 -15.64 0.82
CA GLU A 237 8.35 -15.84 0.88
C GLU A 237 7.60 -14.69 0.19
N LEU A 238 8.04 -13.46 0.39
CA LEU A 238 7.48 -12.30 -0.28
C LEU A 238 7.78 -12.31 -1.79
N GLU A 239 8.96 -12.79 -2.20
CA GLU A 239 9.29 -12.99 -3.62
C GLU A 239 8.41 -14.06 -4.27
N ASP A 240 8.08 -15.13 -3.57
CA ASP A 240 7.19 -16.18 -4.07
C ASP A 240 5.76 -15.67 -4.22
N LEU A 241 5.26 -14.88 -3.26
CA LEU A 241 3.98 -14.19 -3.39
C LEU A 241 3.96 -13.21 -4.58
N ALA A 242 5.03 -12.45 -4.77
CA ALA A 242 5.12 -11.52 -5.90
C ALA A 242 5.16 -12.24 -7.26
N ARG A 243 5.76 -13.43 -7.34
CA ARG A 243 5.70 -14.26 -8.56
C ARG A 243 4.30 -14.78 -8.83
N THR A 244 3.60 -15.26 -7.78
CA THR A 244 2.20 -15.66 -7.88
C THR A 244 1.32 -14.51 -8.37
N LEU A 245 1.55 -13.32 -7.83
CA LEU A 245 0.86 -12.09 -8.25
C LEU A 245 1.10 -11.78 -9.73
N ASP A 246 2.35 -11.82 -10.20
CA ASP A 246 2.70 -11.60 -11.61
C ASP A 246 2.06 -12.64 -12.55
N GLU A 247 1.95 -13.89 -12.12
CA GLU A 247 1.26 -14.94 -12.89
C GLU A 247 -0.24 -14.68 -12.98
N ARG A 248 -0.88 -14.25 -11.87
CA ARG A 248 -2.29 -13.86 -11.86
C ARG A 248 -2.57 -12.67 -12.75
N MET A 249 -1.73 -11.62 -12.71
CA MET A 249 -1.84 -10.49 -13.63
C MET A 249 -1.73 -10.91 -15.10
N LYS A 250 -0.79 -11.79 -15.44
CA LYS A 250 -0.66 -12.33 -16.80
C LYS A 250 -1.90 -13.07 -17.26
N ASP A 251 -2.53 -13.81 -16.37
CA ASP A 251 -3.74 -14.58 -16.70
C ASP A 251 -4.97 -13.67 -16.83
N ALA A 252 -5.09 -12.66 -15.97
CA ALA A 252 -6.18 -11.69 -15.99
C ALA A 252 -6.13 -10.76 -17.22
N LEU A 253 -4.96 -10.56 -17.83
CA LEU A 253 -4.74 -9.69 -18.99
C LEU A 253 -4.90 -10.42 -20.35
N LYS A 254 -5.18 -11.73 -20.38
CA LYS A 254 -5.45 -12.50 -21.60
C LYS A 254 -6.86 -12.27 -22.11
#